data_10edf84a33550fe9558670f1a3143d5e
#
_entry.id   10edf84a33550fe9558670f1a3143d5e
#
_cell.length_a   1.000
_cell.length_b   1.000
_cell.length_c   1.000
_cell.angle_alpha   90.00
_cell.angle_beta   90.00
_cell.angle_gamma   90.00
#
_symmetry.space_group_name_H-M   'P 1'
#
loop_
_entity.id
_entity.type
_entity.pdbx_description
1 polymer ?
#
loop_
_entity_poly.entity_id
_entity_poly.type
_entity_poly.pdbx_seq_one_letter_code
_entity_poly.pdbx_strand_id
1 'polypeptide(L)'
;MKLVSVETPEKSVCKMTFSASPEELEAASNAVYERTRASYTIRGFKKGEADRAQIEADRGEHTFWYDAINDLMDKDVPALYDAAMAEHGFVAVDNPVYDLVSVKKDEGFVATATVALQPELNLTKTTGFTAECVTPEVTDKEIDNVLERRRAAAAELVPHKGPAVKGNIVHIDYEGLLEGKPFQGGTAKNQAVQLGSGRMIPGFEEGILGHKAGEEFEIFVTFPNRYHAKDLAGKPVVFKVKLIDVCVRQIPALNSDFAKKVANLDTMDELRAQVKQQLHDGKHAGALNRAKDQILTQLADASEGELPSVLVETTYQQQMEQIQQQLQMQRLSLDRYLSQIHETRESFTAKVRSSAEKTARVHMALLQIAQQENLVPTEEDIDKALAARAERAKKTLEEIKEKSDIPAMRRNEGIRKAADWVIEHSTIEDK
;
A
#
# COMPACT_ATOMS: atom_id res chain seq x y z
N MET A 1 -36.27 -7.62 -10.90
CA MET A 1 -35.36 -8.53 -11.68
C MET A 1 -35.58 -9.99 -11.31
N LYS A 2 -35.10 -10.94 -12.12
CA LYS A 2 -35.13 -12.38 -11.85
C LYS A 2 -33.81 -13.06 -12.21
N LEU A 3 -33.50 -14.16 -11.50
CA LEU A 3 -32.46 -15.10 -11.85
C LEU A 3 -32.95 -15.98 -13.01
N VAL A 4 -32.16 -16.08 -14.08
CA VAL A 4 -32.50 -16.84 -15.31
C VAL A 4 -31.82 -18.21 -15.30
N SER A 5 -30.51 -18.23 -15.01
CA SER A 5 -29.75 -19.48 -14.95
C SER A 5 -28.59 -19.38 -13.94
N VAL A 6 -28.20 -20.55 -13.43
CA VAL A 6 -26.98 -20.77 -12.68
C VAL A 6 -26.20 -21.85 -13.40
N GLU A 7 -25.03 -21.54 -13.86
CA GLU A 7 -24.17 -22.41 -14.66
C GLU A 7 -22.77 -22.51 -14.03
N THR A 8 -22.13 -23.64 -14.21
CA THR A 8 -20.73 -23.88 -13.83
C THR A 8 -19.92 -24.16 -15.09
N PRO A 9 -19.57 -23.09 -15.88
CA PRO A 9 -18.90 -23.26 -17.17
C PRO A 9 -17.51 -23.87 -17.03
N GLU A 10 -16.87 -23.66 -15.90
CA GLU A 10 -15.59 -24.27 -15.53
C GLU A 10 -15.71 -24.83 -14.11
N LYS A 11 -14.79 -25.74 -13.76
CA LYS A 11 -14.70 -26.27 -12.42
C LYS A 11 -14.41 -25.14 -11.42
N SER A 12 -15.21 -25.04 -10.38
CA SER A 12 -15.13 -23.97 -9.37
C SER A 12 -15.35 -22.54 -9.89
N VAL A 13 -16.12 -22.38 -10.97
CA VAL A 13 -16.60 -21.07 -11.43
C VAL A 13 -18.11 -21.14 -11.59
N CYS A 14 -18.82 -20.25 -10.94
CA CYS A 14 -20.26 -20.10 -11.10
C CYS A 14 -20.56 -18.85 -11.93
N LYS A 15 -21.44 -18.99 -12.91
CA LYS A 15 -21.97 -17.90 -13.72
C LYS A 15 -23.48 -17.85 -13.54
N MET A 16 -23.96 -16.78 -12.96
CA MET A 16 -25.37 -16.50 -12.77
C MET A 16 -25.82 -15.48 -13.81
N THR A 17 -26.97 -15.72 -14.43
CA THR A 17 -27.56 -14.80 -15.39
C THR A 17 -28.82 -14.18 -14.79
N PHE A 18 -28.89 -12.86 -14.79
CA PHE A 18 -30.02 -12.07 -14.32
C PHE A 18 -30.68 -11.34 -15.47
N SER A 19 -31.97 -11.13 -15.40
CA SER A 19 -32.67 -10.31 -16.38
C SER A 19 -33.68 -9.38 -15.71
N ALA A 20 -33.85 -8.22 -16.34
CA ALA A 20 -34.95 -7.30 -16.06
C ALA A 20 -35.85 -7.16 -17.27
N SER A 21 -37.16 -7.07 -17.07
CA SER A 21 -38.10 -6.85 -18.15
C SER A 21 -38.02 -5.43 -18.72
N PRO A 22 -38.57 -5.18 -19.93
CA PRO A 22 -38.70 -3.84 -20.48
C PRO A 22 -39.41 -2.87 -19.52
N GLU A 23 -40.47 -3.34 -18.86
CA GLU A 23 -41.25 -2.53 -17.89
C GLU A 23 -40.44 -2.16 -16.65
N GLU A 24 -39.64 -3.09 -16.15
CA GLU A 24 -38.73 -2.84 -15.01
C GLU A 24 -37.64 -1.80 -15.38
N LEU A 25 -37.01 -1.93 -16.55
CA LEU A 25 -36.02 -0.98 -17.06
C LEU A 25 -36.62 0.40 -17.27
N GLU A 26 -37.81 0.47 -17.88
CA GLU A 26 -38.53 1.73 -18.12
C GLU A 26 -38.95 2.42 -16.82
N ALA A 27 -39.44 1.66 -15.83
CA ALA A 27 -39.78 2.20 -14.50
C ALA A 27 -38.55 2.75 -13.75
N ALA A 28 -37.43 2.02 -13.80
CA ALA A 28 -36.16 2.47 -13.22
C ALA A 28 -35.60 3.70 -13.94
N SER A 29 -35.67 3.72 -15.27
CA SER A 29 -35.24 4.88 -16.08
C SER A 29 -36.07 6.12 -15.77
N ASN A 30 -37.36 5.98 -15.54
CA ASN A 30 -38.22 7.08 -15.09
C ASN A 30 -37.84 7.56 -13.70
N ALA A 31 -37.52 6.67 -12.78
CA ALA A 31 -37.05 7.05 -11.43
C ALA A 31 -35.73 7.83 -11.48
N VAL A 32 -34.79 7.40 -12.33
CA VAL A 32 -33.54 8.13 -12.56
C VAL A 32 -33.79 9.50 -13.15
N TYR A 33 -34.66 9.61 -14.17
CA TYR A 33 -35.05 10.89 -14.76
C TYR A 33 -35.59 11.83 -13.67
N GLU A 34 -36.55 11.42 -12.85
CA GLU A 34 -37.14 12.27 -11.79
C GLU A 34 -36.08 12.75 -10.80
N ARG A 35 -35.14 11.89 -10.45
CA ARG A 35 -34.04 12.21 -9.52
C ARG A 35 -33.04 13.19 -10.13
N THR A 36 -32.76 13.08 -11.44
CA THR A 36 -31.63 13.79 -12.09
C THR A 36 -32.04 14.94 -12.99
N ARG A 37 -33.33 15.09 -13.37
CA ARG A 37 -33.84 16.08 -14.35
C ARG A 37 -33.38 17.50 -14.05
N ALA A 38 -33.29 17.90 -12.76
CA ALA A 38 -32.88 19.24 -12.34
C ALA A 38 -31.41 19.57 -12.73
N SER A 39 -30.59 18.59 -13.03
CA SER A 39 -29.19 18.76 -13.43
C SER A 39 -29.01 19.05 -14.92
N TYR A 40 -29.98 18.65 -15.76
CA TYR A 40 -29.87 18.74 -17.22
C TYR A 40 -30.11 20.16 -17.74
N THR A 41 -29.24 20.56 -18.68
CA THR A 41 -29.38 21.78 -19.45
C THR A 41 -29.51 21.39 -20.92
N ILE A 42 -30.69 21.61 -21.50
CA ILE A 42 -31.03 21.25 -22.88
C ILE A 42 -31.27 22.52 -23.68
N ARG A 43 -30.83 22.56 -24.93
CA ARG A 43 -30.95 23.73 -25.79
C ARG A 43 -32.43 24.06 -26.02
N GLY A 44 -32.82 25.29 -25.69
CA GLY A 44 -34.20 25.77 -25.82
C GLY A 44 -35.06 25.65 -24.55
N PHE A 45 -34.54 25.06 -23.49
CA PHE A 45 -35.24 24.93 -22.20
C PHE A 45 -34.42 25.55 -21.06
N LYS A 46 -35.10 25.99 -20.02
CA LYS A 46 -34.40 26.36 -18.79
C LYS A 46 -33.89 25.09 -18.10
N LYS A 47 -32.83 25.23 -17.31
CA LYS A 47 -32.23 24.10 -16.58
C LYS A 47 -33.28 23.39 -15.73
N GLY A 48 -33.44 22.08 -15.96
CA GLY A 48 -34.36 21.22 -15.22
C GLY A 48 -35.83 21.26 -15.68
N GLU A 49 -36.17 22.02 -16.73
CA GLU A 49 -37.55 22.13 -17.25
C GLU A 49 -37.84 21.18 -18.43
N ALA A 50 -36.81 20.63 -19.06
CA ALA A 50 -36.99 19.67 -20.16
C ALA A 50 -37.61 18.36 -19.65
N ASP A 51 -38.57 17.82 -20.40
CA ASP A 51 -39.13 16.50 -20.15
C ASP A 51 -38.15 15.38 -20.55
N ARG A 52 -38.48 14.13 -20.19
CA ARG A 52 -37.63 12.97 -20.45
C ARG A 52 -37.38 12.80 -21.95
N ALA A 53 -38.42 12.90 -22.78
CA ALA A 53 -38.31 12.72 -24.22
C ALA A 53 -37.39 13.76 -24.87
N GLN A 54 -37.43 15.01 -24.39
CA GLN A 54 -36.57 16.11 -24.86
C GLN A 54 -35.10 15.86 -24.48
N ILE A 55 -34.85 15.33 -23.27
CA ILE A 55 -33.48 14.99 -22.83
C ILE A 55 -32.97 13.81 -23.65
N GLU A 56 -33.75 12.75 -23.84
CA GLU A 56 -33.38 11.60 -24.64
C GLU A 56 -33.18 11.95 -26.13
N ALA A 57 -33.94 12.90 -26.67
CA ALA A 57 -33.73 13.40 -28.04
C ALA A 57 -32.40 14.17 -28.20
N ASP A 58 -31.94 14.91 -27.17
CA ASP A 58 -30.69 15.66 -27.20
C ASP A 58 -29.46 14.81 -26.84
N ARG A 59 -29.59 13.87 -25.88
CA ARG A 59 -28.49 13.09 -25.31
C ARG A 59 -28.43 11.65 -25.75
N GLY A 60 -29.49 11.14 -26.34
CA GLY A 60 -29.68 9.74 -26.75
C GLY A 60 -30.64 8.97 -25.84
N GLU A 61 -31.31 7.98 -26.40
CA GLU A 61 -32.35 7.17 -25.73
C GLU A 61 -31.80 6.39 -24.50
N HIS A 62 -30.48 6.17 -24.45
CA HIS A 62 -29.80 5.44 -23.35
C HIS A 62 -29.39 6.31 -22.17
N THR A 63 -29.76 7.59 -22.17
CA THR A 63 -29.28 8.59 -21.20
C THR A 63 -29.50 8.17 -19.73
N PHE A 64 -30.60 7.48 -19.44
CA PHE A 64 -30.98 7.08 -18.08
C PHE A 64 -30.74 5.58 -17.83
N TRP A 65 -30.37 4.80 -18.84
CA TRP A 65 -30.30 3.34 -18.72
C TRP A 65 -29.15 2.88 -17.81
N TYR A 66 -27.98 3.50 -17.92
CA TYR A 66 -26.83 3.09 -17.12
C TYR A 66 -27.13 3.19 -15.61
N ASP A 67 -27.64 4.32 -15.18
CA ASP A 67 -27.98 4.53 -13.77
C ASP A 67 -29.18 3.65 -13.35
N ALA A 68 -30.17 3.45 -14.25
CA ALA A 68 -31.31 2.58 -13.99
C ALA A 68 -30.91 1.11 -13.82
N ILE A 69 -29.97 0.63 -14.66
CA ILE A 69 -29.42 -0.72 -14.55
C ILE A 69 -28.68 -0.88 -13.24
N ASN A 70 -27.82 0.08 -12.87
CA ASN A 70 -27.12 0.05 -11.59
C ASN A 70 -28.09 0.04 -10.41
N ASP A 71 -29.10 0.91 -10.40
CA ASP A 71 -30.11 0.97 -9.34
C ASP A 71 -30.87 -0.39 -9.19
N LEU A 72 -31.20 -1.05 -10.31
CA LEU A 72 -31.85 -2.36 -10.32
C LEU A 72 -30.90 -3.47 -9.87
N MET A 73 -29.65 -3.44 -10.32
CA MET A 73 -28.63 -4.40 -9.93
C MET A 73 -28.35 -4.31 -8.43
N ASP A 74 -28.12 -3.12 -7.90
CA ASP A 74 -27.81 -2.90 -6.47
C ASP A 74 -28.98 -3.31 -5.56
N LYS A 75 -30.22 -3.13 -6.03
CA LYS A 75 -31.41 -3.43 -5.25
C LYS A 75 -31.74 -4.93 -5.21
N ASP A 76 -31.73 -5.60 -6.38
CA ASP A 76 -32.35 -6.92 -6.52
C ASP A 76 -31.32 -8.07 -6.57
N VAL A 77 -30.12 -7.81 -7.15
CA VAL A 77 -29.12 -8.88 -7.36
C VAL A 77 -28.57 -9.46 -6.07
N PRO A 78 -28.26 -8.69 -5.01
CA PRO A 78 -27.71 -9.29 -3.79
C PRO A 78 -28.57 -10.40 -3.23
N ALA A 79 -29.87 -10.17 -3.10
CA ALA A 79 -30.79 -11.17 -2.56
C ALA A 79 -30.95 -12.41 -3.48
N LEU A 80 -30.97 -12.20 -4.79
CA LEU A 80 -31.04 -13.30 -5.76
C LEU A 80 -29.75 -14.12 -5.79
N TYR A 81 -28.61 -13.44 -5.69
CA TYR A 81 -27.30 -14.06 -5.61
C TYR A 81 -27.15 -14.91 -4.35
N ASP A 82 -27.44 -14.35 -3.18
CA ASP A 82 -27.35 -15.06 -1.89
C ASP A 82 -28.26 -16.27 -1.84
N ALA A 83 -29.49 -16.15 -2.35
CA ALA A 83 -30.43 -17.26 -2.44
C ALA A 83 -29.89 -18.39 -3.33
N ALA A 84 -29.35 -18.06 -4.49
CA ALA A 84 -28.77 -19.04 -5.42
C ALA A 84 -27.53 -19.72 -4.82
N MET A 85 -26.65 -18.97 -4.20
CA MET A 85 -25.46 -19.52 -3.53
C MET A 85 -25.86 -20.51 -2.42
N ALA A 86 -26.87 -20.16 -1.62
CA ALA A 86 -27.36 -21.02 -0.55
C ALA A 86 -28.06 -22.28 -1.09
N GLU A 87 -28.89 -22.16 -2.13
CA GLU A 87 -29.61 -23.28 -2.75
C GLU A 87 -28.64 -24.33 -3.31
N HIS A 88 -27.56 -23.89 -3.95
CA HIS A 88 -26.56 -24.78 -4.53
C HIS A 88 -25.44 -25.19 -3.56
N GLY A 89 -25.41 -24.65 -2.35
CA GLY A 89 -24.35 -24.91 -1.37
C GLY A 89 -22.97 -24.34 -1.81
N PHE A 90 -22.97 -23.33 -2.67
CA PHE A 90 -21.75 -22.74 -3.18
C PHE A 90 -21.09 -21.81 -2.15
N VAL A 91 -19.77 -21.83 -2.09
CA VAL A 91 -18.96 -20.93 -1.26
C VAL A 91 -18.09 -20.08 -2.19
N ALA A 92 -18.39 -18.79 -2.23
CA ALA A 92 -17.57 -17.84 -2.98
C ALA A 92 -16.24 -17.59 -2.30
N VAL A 93 -15.17 -17.53 -3.08
CA VAL A 93 -13.81 -17.21 -2.60
C VAL A 93 -13.33 -15.83 -3.06
N ASP A 94 -14.11 -15.19 -3.94
CA ASP A 94 -13.88 -13.82 -4.39
C ASP A 94 -15.21 -13.09 -4.59
N ASN A 95 -15.17 -11.78 -4.84
CA ASN A 95 -16.34 -11.01 -5.19
C ASN A 95 -16.82 -11.36 -6.61
N PRO A 96 -18.13 -11.36 -6.87
CA PRO A 96 -18.64 -11.58 -8.22
C PRO A 96 -18.25 -10.43 -9.15
N VAL A 97 -17.86 -10.78 -10.37
CA VAL A 97 -17.65 -9.84 -11.46
C VAL A 97 -18.94 -9.74 -12.27
N TYR A 98 -19.45 -8.52 -12.41
CA TYR A 98 -20.70 -8.25 -13.13
C TYR A 98 -20.42 -7.75 -14.54
N ASP A 99 -21.10 -8.35 -15.53
CA ASP A 99 -21.04 -7.95 -16.93
C ASP A 99 -22.43 -7.72 -17.49
N LEU A 100 -22.60 -6.63 -18.23
CA LEU A 100 -23.83 -6.36 -18.99
C LEU A 100 -23.76 -7.06 -20.34
N VAL A 101 -24.58 -8.09 -20.52
CA VAL A 101 -24.59 -8.91 -21.74
C VAL A 101 -25.36 -8.23 -22.86
N SER A 102 -26.54 -7.69 -22.55
CA SER A 102 -27.40 -7.00 -23.53
C SER A 102 -28.33 -6.02 -22.85
N VAL A 103 -28.65 -4.94 -23.55
CA VAL A 103 -29.71 -4.01 -23.17
C VAL A 103 -30.44 -3.55 -24.43
N LYS A 104 -31.77 -3.69 -24.41
CA LYS A 104 -32.64 -3.28 -25.49
C LYS A 104 -33.96 -2.78 -24.92
N LYS A 105 -34.55 -1.78 -25.59
CA LYS A 105 -35.78 -1.14 -25.12
C LYS A 105 -36.92 -2.13 -24.99
N ASP A 106 -37.06 -3.02 -25.95
CA ASP A 106 -38.19 -3.97 -26.07
C ASP A 106 -37.92 -5.32 -25.37
N GLU A 107 -36.68 -5.59 -24.96
CA GLU A 107 -36.28 -6.85 -24.34
C GLU A 107 -35.85 -6.66 -22.87
N GLY A 108 -35.64 -5.42 -22.43
CA GLY A 108 -35.03 -5.11 -21.11
C GLY A 108 -33.52 -5.30 -21.16
N PHE A 109 -32.93 -5.82 -20.06
CA PHE A 109 -31.49 -6.10 -20.03
C PHE A 109 -31.19 -7.47 -19.43
N VAL A 110 -30.03 -7.98 -19.81
CA VAL A 110 -29.44 -9.21 -19.27
C VAL A 110 -28.05 -8.89 -18.74
N ALA A 111 -27.81 -9.25 -17.50
CA ALA A 111 -26.50 -9.14 -16.85
C ALA A 111 -26.07 -10.50 -16.32
N THR A 112 -24.77 -10.69 -16.19
CA THR A 112 -24.20 -11.89 -15.57
C THR A 112 -23.35 -11.53 -14.38
N ALA A 113 -23.35 -12.40 -13.36
CA ALA A 113 -22.37 -12.40 -12.29
C ALA A 113 -21.51 -13.66 -12.41
N THR A 114 -20.21 -13.49 -12.55
CA THR A 114 -19.26 -14.60 -12.56
C THR A 114 -18.49 -14.56 -11.25
N VAL A 115 -18.49 -15.66 -10.51
CA VAL A 115 -17.83 -15.78 -9.21
C VAL A 115 -17.00 -17.05 -9.12
N ALA A 116 -15.80 -16.94 -8.56
CA ALA A 116 -14.98 -18.08 -8.23
C ALA A 116 -15.51 -18.78 -6.97
N LEU A 117 -15.72 -20.06 -7.09
CA LEU A 117 -16.12 -20.93 -5.98
C LEU A 117 -14.89 -21.56 -5.33
N GLN A 118 -15.03 -21.91 -4.06
CA GLN A 118 -14.01 -22.68 -3.36
C GLN A 118 -13.75 -23.99 -4.12
N PRO A 119 -12.52 -24.22 -4.61
CA PRO A 119 -12.18 -25.50 -5.25
C PRO A 119 -12.04 -26.59 -4.20
N GLU A 120 -12.46 -27.79 -4.54
CA GLU A 120 -12.11 -28.97 -3.76
C GLU A 120 -10.69 -29.41 -4.16
N LEU A 121 -9.74 -29.28 -3.22
CA LEU A 121 -8.38 -29.76 -3.39
C LEU A 121 -8.22 -31.14 -2.73
N ASN A 122 -7.51 -32.03 -3.40
CA ASN A 122 -7.05 -33.26 -2.79
C ASN A 122 -5.76 -32.98 -2.00
N LEU A 123 -5.88 -32.86 -0.68
CA LEU A 123 -4.75 -32.62 0.23
C LEU A 123 -4.10 -33.95 0.56
N THR A 124 -3.04 -34.29 -0.16
CA THR A 124 -2.30 -35.57 0.05
C THR A 124 -1.53 -35.59 1.36
N LYS A 125 -1.19 -34.39 1.88
CA LYS A 125 -0.50 -34.19 3.16
C LYS A 125 -0.87 -32.84 3.76
N THR A 126 -1.16 -32.78 5.06
CA THR A 126 -1.50 -31.54 5.78
C THR A 126 -0.58 -31.27 6.97
N THR A 127 0.21 -32.26 7.42
CA THR A 127 1.10 -32.18 8.60
C THR A 127 2.43 -32.87 8.34
N GLY A 128 3.40 -32.70 9.25
CA GLY A 128 4.68 -33.39 9.20
C GLY A 128 5.61 -32.92 8.08
N PHE A 129 5.46 -31.67 7.65
CA PHE A 129 6.42 -30.99 6.77
C PHE A 129 7.71 -30.69 7.53
N THR A 130 8.82 -30.52 6.79
CA THR A 130 10.12 -30.18 7.38
C THR A 130 10.75 -29.02 6.63
N ALA A 131 11.25 -28.03 7.37
CA ALA A 131 11.98 -26.92 6.81
C ALA A 131 13.22 -26.60 7.66
N GLU A 132 14.24 -26.00 7.03
CA GLU A 132 15.46 -25.59 7.72
C GLU A 132 15.45 -24.09 8.02
N CYS A 133 15.69 -23.71 9.28
CA CYS A 133 15.90 -22.35 9.71
C CYS A 133 17.40 -22.04 9.72
N VAL A 134 17.93 -21.62 8.58
CA VAL A 134 19.35 -21.24 8.45
C VAL A 134 19.50 -19.76 8.81
N THR A 135 20.03 -19.47 10.01
CA THR A 135 20.28 -18.10 10.47
C THR A 135 21.63 -17.62 9.96
N PRO A 136 21.70 -16.58 9.10
CA PRO A 136 22.99 -16.08 8.63
C PRO A 136 23.81 -15.49 9.77
N GLU A 137 25.10 -15.76 9.79
CA GLU A 137 26.00 -15.19 10.79
C GLU A 137 25.99 -13.64 10.77
N VAL A 138 26.19 -13.06 11.94
CA VAL A 138 26.35 -11.61 12.10
C VAL A 138 27.83 -11.28 11.95
N THR A 139 28.13 -10.48 10.94
CA THR A 139 29.52 -10.04 10.67
C THR A 139 29.89 -8.80 11.50
N ASP A 140 31.18 -8.65 11.83
CA ASP A 140 31.69 -7.45 12.52
C ASP A 140 31.40 -6.17 11.75
N LYS A 141 31.43 -6.22 10.42
CA LYS A 141 31.09 -5.09 9.55
C LYS A 141 29.64 -4.61 9.76
N GLU A 142 28.71 -5.51 9.96
CA GLU A 142 27.31 -5.15 10.23
C GLU A 142 27.16 -4.50 11.61
N ILE A 143 27.89 -5.01 12.63
CA ILE A 143 27.94 -4.44 13.96
C ILE A 143 28.50 -3.01 13.87
N ASP A 144 29.65 -2.84 13.21
CA ASP A 144 30.29 -1.52 13.05
C ASP A 144 29.39 -0.54 12.30
N ASN A 145 28.67 -0.98 11.28
CA ASN A 145 27.71 -0.13 10.56
C ASN A 145 26.55 0.34 11.44
N VAL A 146 26.09 -0.49 12.37
CA VAL A 146 25.04 -0.10 13.34
C VAL A 146 25.62 0.90 14.35
N LEU A 147 26.81 0.63 14.86
CA LEU A 147 27.49 1.51 15.81
C LEU A 147 27.77 2.89 15.21
N GLU A 148 28.26 2.95 13.96
CA GLU A 148 28.50 4.22 13.25
C GLU A 148 27.20 5.00 13.00
N ARG A 149 26.09 4.33 12.68
CA ARG A 149 24.78 4.98 12.59
C ARG A 149 24.32 5.54 13.91
N ARG A 150 24.46 4.79 15.02
CA ARG A 150 24.13 5.26 16.36
C ARG A 150 25.04 6.42 16.77
N ARG A 151 26.32 6.35 16.45
CA ARG A 151 27.32 7.39 16.67
C ARG A 151 26.97 8.68 15.95
N ALA A 152 26.61 8.57 14.67
CA ALA A 152 26.18 9.71 13.89
C ALA A 152 24.86 10.34 14.41
N ALA A 153 23.94 9.52 14.91
CA ALA A 153 22.69 9.98 15.51
C ALA A 153 22.90 10.64 16.89
N ALA A 154 23.90 10.19 17.65
CA ALA A 154 24.26 10.74 18.97
C ALA A 154 25.14 11.98 18.89
N ALA A 155 25.46 12.48 17.66
CA ALA A 155 26.25 13.69 17.48
C ALA A 155 25.55 14.91 18.08
N GLU A 156 26.31 15.72 18.83
CA GLU A 156 25.84 16.96 19.44
C GLU A 156 26.28 18.18 18.62
N LEU A 157 25.46 19.21 18.64
CA LEU A 157 25.83 20.51 18.08
C LEU A 157 26.54 21.33 19.16
N VAL A 158 27.82 21.59 18.95
CA VAL A 158 28.64 22.38 19.88
C VAL A 158 28.93 23.74 19.24
N PRO A 159 28.78 24.86 19.98
CA PRO A 159 29.07 26.18 19.46
C PRO A 159 30.52 26.29 19.00
N HIS A 160 30.73 26.84 17.80
CA HIS A 160 32.05 27.10 17.22
C HIS A 160 32.34 28.58 17.20
N LYS A 161 33.44 28.99 17.83
CA LYS A 161 33.84 30.41 17.94
C LYS A 161 34.55 30.94 16.69
N GLY A 162 34.88 30.08 15.75
CA GLY A 162 35.55 30.43 14.51
C GLY A 162 34.59 30.86 13.40
N PRO A 163 35.14 31.21 12.23
CA PRO A 163 34.33 31.47 11.04
C PRO A 163 33.60 30.20 10.55
N ALA A 164 32.45 30.40 9.91
CA ALA A 164 31.66 29.32 9.35
C ALA A 164 32.42 28.63 8.20
N VAL A 165 32.55 27.32 8.29
CA VAL A 165 33.21 26.48 7.28
C VAL A 165 32.26 25.39 6.77
N LYS A 166 32.57 24.80 5.63
CA LYS A 166 31.82 23.68 5.07
C LYS A 166 31.68 22.54 6.08
N GLY A 167 30.46 22.03 6.27
CA GLY A 167 30.13 21.00 7.24
C GLY A 167 29.55 21.54 8.55
N ASN A 168 29.72 22.83 8.84
CA ASN A 168 29.10 23.45 10.02
C ASN A 168 27.57 23.52 9.86
N ILE A 169 26.87 23.55 10.97
CA ILE A 169 25.46 23.90 11.04
C ILE A 169 25.35 25.30 11.59
N VAL A 170 24.71 26.19 10.86
CA VAL A 170 24.52 27.58 11.24
C VAL A 170 23.06 27.86 11.45
N HIS A 171 22.75 28.69 12.45
CA HIS A 171 21.42 29.25 12.62
C HIS A 171 21.42 30.66 12.10
N ILE A 172 20.51 30.96 11.19
CA ILE A 172 20.44 32.25 10.49
C ILE A 172 19.02 32.81 10.51
N ASP A 173 18.96 34.14 10.59
CA ASP A 173 17.79 34.89 10.11
C ASP A 173 18.10 35.37 8.70
N TYR A 174 17.14 35.25 7.79
CA TYR A 174 17.33 35.84 6.46
C TYR A 174 16.05 36.46 5.91
N GLU A 175 16.23 37.48 5.09
CA GLU A 175 15.20 38.16 4.33
C GLU A 175 15.64 38.29 2.86
N GLY A 176 14.90 37.62 1.96
CA GLY A 176 15.14 37.67 0.51
C GLY A 176 14.41 38.83 -0.13
N LEU A 177 15.14 39.59 -0.95
CA LEU A 177 14.66 40.75 -1.69
C LEU A 177 14.79 40.50 -3.19
N LEU A 178 13.68 40.65 -3.91
CA LEU A 178 13.63 40.69 -5.37
C LEU A 178 13.39 42.15 -5.79
N GLU A 179 14.34 42.77 -6.52
CA GLU A 179 14.26 44.18 -6.91
C GLU A 179 14.02 45.11 -5.70
N GLY A 180 14.60 44.79 -4.54
CA GLY A 180 14.50 45.54 -3.31
C GLY A 180 13.21 45.33 -2.51
N LYS A 181 12.32 44.42 -2.92
CA LYS A 181 11.07 44.10 -2.22
C LYS A 181 11.11 42.66 -1.67
N PRO A 182 10.66 42.43 -0.43
CA PRO A 182 10.51 41.09 0.11
C PRO A 182 9.56 40.24 -0.73
N PHE A 183 9.89 38.95 -0.93
CA PHE A 183 9.04 38.01 -1.64
C PHE A 183 8.54 36.88 -0.72
N GLN A 184 7.43 36.28 -1.10
CA GLN A 184 6.81 35.23 -0.31
C GLN A 184 7.74 33.98 -0.25
N GLY A 185 7.99 33.48 0.97
CA GLY A 185 8.89 32.35 1.22
C GLY A 185 10.38 32.73 1.27
N GLY A 186 10.71 34.04 1.09
CA GLY A 186 12.09 34.54 1.17
C GLY A 186 12.59 34.87 2.57
N THR A 187 11.74 34.77 3.62
CA THR A 187 12.09 35.19 4.98
C THR A 187 11.96 34.00 5.94
N ALA A 188 12.97 33.80 6.77
CA ALA A 188 12.91 32.86 7.89
C ALA A 188 13.73 33.39 9.08
N LYS A 189 13.36 32.93 10.28
CA LYS A 189 14.07 33.23 11.53
C LYS A 189 14.55 31.93 12.17
N ASN A 190 15.74 32.00 12.74
CA ASN A 190 16.42 30.88 13.43
C ASN A 190 16.45 29.59 12.61
N GLN A 191 16.68 29.73 11.29
CA GLN A 191 16.73 28.60 10.36
C GLN A 191 18.08 27.89 10.47
N ALA A 192 18.03 26.59 10.76
CA ALA A 192 19.22 25.75 10.75
C ALA A 192 19.61 25.40 9.31
N VAL A 193 20.85 25.71 8.93
CA VAL A 193 21.42 25.41 7.60
C VAL A 193 22.73 24.66 7.78
N GLN A 194 22.86 23.49 7.14
CA GLN A 194 24.11 22.77 7.06
C GLN A 194 24.89 23.22 5.83
N LEU A 195 26.01 23.89 6.04
CA LEU A 195 26.86 24.42 4.95
C LEU A 195 27.52 23.31 4.12
N GLY A 196 27.35 23.38 2.82
CA GLY A 196 27.82 22.37 1.88
C GLY A 196 26.86 21.19 1.68
N SER A 197 25.63 21.28 2.19
CA SER A 197 24.59 20.26 1.96
C SER A 197 23.94 20.30 0.58
N GLY A 198 24.01 21.46 -0.09
CA GLY A 198 23.33 21.72 -1.36
C GLY A 198 21.79 21.76 -1.26
N ARG A 199 21.25 21.95 -0.06
CA ARG A 199 19.78 22.04 0.15
C ARG A 199 19.22 23.43 -0.10
N MET A 200 20.09 24.45 0.00
CA MET A 200 19.73 25.83 -0.32
C MET A 200 19.97 26.10 -1.82
N ILE A 201 19.50 27.23 -2.31
CA ILE A 201 19.77 27.66 -3.68
C ILE A 201 21.31 27.84 -3.90
N PRO A 202 21.81 27.51 -5.10
CA PRO A 202 23.24 27.62 -5.39
C PRO A 202 23.79 29.01 -5.08
N GLY A 203 24.94 29.06 -4.40
CA GLY A 203 25.58 30.31 -3.96
C GLY A 203 25.17 30.80 -2.58
N PHE A 204 24.04 30.33 -2.03
CA PHE A 204 23.55 30.79 -0.72
C PHE A 204 24.43 30.25 0.43
N GLU A 205 24.70 28.94 0.44
CA GLU A 205 25.54 28.31 1.47
C GLU A 205 26.98 28.80 1.38
N GLU A 206 27.48 29.01 0.16
CA GLU A 206 28.80 29.56 -0.13
C GLU A 206 28.96 31.01 0.35
N GLY A 207 27.90 31.82 0.26
CA GLY A 207 27.88 33.20 0.73
C GLY A 207 27.97 33.32 2.26
N ILE A 208 27.71 32.25 3.03
CA ILE A 208 27.83 32.25 4.50
C ILE A 208 29.24 31.85 4.93
N LEU A 209 29.99 31.18 4.08
CA LEU A 209 31.35 30.72 4.45
C LEU A 209 32.26 31.89 4.81
N GLY A 210 33.01 31.74 5.89
CA GLY A 210 33.96 32.75 6.38
C GLY A 210 33.39 33.77 7.35
N HIS A 211 32.05 33.91 7.44
CA HIS A 211 31.39 34.79 8.39
C HIS A 211 31.36 34.20 9.79
N LYS A 212 31.22 35.03 10.79
CA LYS A 212 31.22 34.65 12.21
C LYS A 212 29.84 34.91 12.83
N ALA A 213 29.56 34.20 13.92
CA ALA A 213 28.34 34.43 14.69
C ALA A 213 28.18 35.90 15.08
N GLY A 214 26.97 36.43 14.90
CA GLY A 214 26.63 37.83 15.16
C GLY A 214 26.77 38.77 13.94
N GLU A 215 27.39 38.34 12.85
CA GLU A 215 27.54 39.15 11.65
C GLU A 215 26.23 39.25 10.83
N GLU A 216 26.03 40.45 10.25
CA GLU A 216 24.96 40.73 9.30
C GLU A 216 25.60 41.07 7.95
N PHE A 217 25.16 40.42 6.87
CA PHE A 217 25.73 40.57 5.53
C PHE A 217 24.70 40.29 4.45
N GLU A 218 25.03 40.57 3.21
CA GLU A 218 24.16 40.34 2.06
C GLU A 218 24.76 39.26 1.16
N ILE A 219 23.90 38.36 0.68
CA ILE A 219 24.27 37.30 -0.26
C ILE A 219 23.53 37.55 -1.56
N PHE A 220 24.30 37.64 -2.65
CA PHE A 220 23.77 37.84 -4.01
C PHE A 220 23.73 36.50 -4.72
N VAL A 221 22.54 36.01 -5.07
CA VAL A 221 22.36 34.73 -5.75
C VAL A 221 21.32 34.84 -6.87
N THR A 222 21.33 33.90 -7.79
CA THR A 222 20.34 33.78 -8.85
C THR A 222 19.61 32.46 -8.70
N PHE A 223 18.28 32.50 -8.70
CA PHE A 223 17.47 31.28 -8.67
C PHE A 223 17.72 30.42 -9.92
N PRO A 224 17.76 29.09 -9.78
CA PRO A 224 17.87 28.19 -10.94
C PRO A 224 16.75 28.43 -11.95
N ASN A 225 17.01 28.26 -13.24
CA ASN A 225 15.99 28.40 -14.30
C ASN A 225 14.83 27.42 -14.15
N ARG A 226 15.09 26.25 -13.53
CA ARG A 226 14.06 25.23 -13.19
C ARG A 226 13.74 25.29 -11.71
N TYR A 227 13.11 26.37 -11.25
CA TYR A 227 12.67 26.51 -9.87
C TYR A 227 11.16 26.34 -9.78
N HIS A 228 10.67 25.74 -8.68
CA HIS A 228 9.23 25.46 -8.50
C HIS A 228 8.35 26.72 -8.51
N ALA A 229 8.85 27.85 -7.98
CA ALA A 229 8.20 29.15 -8.06
C ALA A 229 8.60 29.85 -9.37
N LYS A 230 7.68 29.86 -10.36
CA LYS A 230 7.93 30.43 -11.70
C LYS A 230 8.30 31.91 -11.66
N ASP A 231 7.76 32.63 -10.69
CA ASP A 231 8.01 34.08 -10.53
C ASP A 231 9.42 34.39 -10.05
N LEU A 232 10.17 33.42 -9.51
CA LEU A 232 11.52 33.56 -9.03
C LEU A 232 12.56 32.91 -9.96
N ALA A 233 12.14 31.97 -10.82
CA ALA A 233 13.03 31.22 -11.69
C ALA A 233 13.92 32.13 -12.56
N GLY A 234 15.25 31.94 -12.52
CA GLY A 234 16.25 32.70 -13.27
C GLY A 234 16.47 34.14 -12.79
N LYS A 235 15.79 34.59 -11.73
CA LYS A 235 15.92 35.98 -11.25
C LYS A 235 17.04 36.15 -10.22
N PRO A 236 17.82 37.24 -10.28
CA PRO A 236 18.79 37.62 -9.25
C PRO A 236 18.04 38.15 -8.02
N VAL A 237 18.48 37.73 -6.84
CA VAL A 237 17.92 38.15 -5.56
C VAL A 237 19.04 38.45 -4.56
N VAL A 238 18.74 39.29 -3.58
CA VAL A 238 19.63 39.61 -2.49
C VAL A 238 19.02 39.10 -1.20
N PHE A 239 19.78 38.32 -0.45
CA PHE A 239 19.39 37.90 0.89
C PHE A 239 20.18 38.69 1.93
N LYS A 240 19.46 39.40 2.80
CA LYS A 240 20.01 39.94 4.04
C LYS A 240 20.03 38.85 5.07
N VAL A 241 21.22 38.47 5.52
CA VAL A 241 21.41 37.35 6.42
C VAL A 241 22.05 37.85 7.70
N LYS A 242 21.49 37.39 8.83
CA LYS A 242 22.09 37.53 10.15
C LYS A 242 22.50 36.14 10.64
N LEU A 243 23.77 35.94 10.85
CA LEU A 243 24.34 34.71 11.37
C LEU A 243 24.22 34.71 12.91
N ILE A 244 23.31 33.91 13.46
CA ILE A 244 23.05 33.87 14.90
C ILE A 244 24.13 33.12 15.63
N ASP A 245 24.40 31.88 15.19
CA ASP A 245 25.47 31.04 15.68
C ASP A 245 26.07 30.12 14.63
N VAL A 246 27.23 29.59 14.95
CA VAL A 246 27.93 28.56 14.17
C VAL A 246 28.13 27.36 15.06
N CYS A 247 27.64 26.20 14.67
CA CYS A 247 27.80 24.96 15.39
C CYS A 247 28.56 23.91 14.58
N VAL A 248 29.40 23.15 15.29
CA VAL A 248 30.08 21.98 14.75
C VAL A 248 29.35 20.73 15.25
N ARG A 249 29.10 19.81 14.34
CA ARG A 249 28.57 18.51 14.70
C ARG A 249 29.70 17.66 15.30
N GLN A 250 29.74 17.59 16.64
CA GLN A 250 30.69 16.77 17.35
C GLN A 250 30.18 15.34 17.43
N ILE A 251 30.83 14.47 16.67
CA ILE A 251 30.53 13.03 16.69
C ILE A 251 31.29 12.43 17.90
N PRO A 252 30.59 11.75 18.83
CA PRO A 252 31.25 11.18 20.02
C PRO A 252 32.25 10.09 19.64
N ALA A 253 33.31 9.91 20.46
CA ALA A 253 34.20 8.77 20.31
C ALA A 253 33.48 7.47 20.72
N LEU A 254 33.85 6.34 20.10
CA LEU A 254 33.39 5.02 20.50
C LEU A 254 34.11 4.57 21.76
N ASN A 255 33.59 4.97 22.90
CA ASN A 255 34.13 4.67 24.23
C ASN A 255 33.01 4.33 25.24
N SER A 256 33.34 4.10 26.49
CA SER A 256 32.37 3.78 27.56
C SER A 256 31.31 4.87 27.75
N ASP A 257 31.66 6.15 27.59
CA ASP A 257 30.70 7.25 27.72
C ASP A 257 29.64 7.19 26.59
N PHE A 258 30.08 6.82 25.37
CA PHE A 258 29.17 6.59 24.27
C PHE A 258 28.23 5.40 24.55
N ALA A 259 28.78 4.27 25.04
CA ALA A 259 27.97 3.10 25.40
C ALA A 259 26.91 3.43 26.44
N LYS A 260 27.31 4.19 27.46
CA LYS A 260 26.41 4.66 28.52
C LYS A 260 25.33 5.60 28.01
N LYS A 261 25.68 6.53 27.10
CA LYS A 261 24.78 7.51 26.54
C LYS A 261 23.71 6.88 25.65
N VAL A 262 24.08 5.90 24.80
CA VAL A 262 23.17 5.36 23.74
C VAL A 262 22.40 4.12 24.17
N ALA A 263 22.87 3.38 25.16
CA ALA A 263 22.30 2.11 25.58
C ALA A 263 22.28 1.88 27.10
N ASN A 264 22.78 2.82 27.90
CA ASN A 264 22.96 2.68 29.35
C ASN A 264 23.82 1.46 29.74
N LEU A 265 24.86 1.19 28.96
CA LEU A 265 25.83 0.11 29.17
C LEU A 265 27.19 0.69 29.62
N ASP A 266 27.93 -0.06 30.41
CA ASP A 266 29.16 0.44 31.01
C ASP A 266 30.37 0.30 30.07
N THR A 267 30.32 -0.61 29.09
CA THR A 267 31.45 -0.89 28.19
C THR A 267 31.02 -0.93 26.72
N MET A 268 32.00 -0.70 25.82
CA MET A 268 31.80 -0.87 24.40
C MET A 268 31.59 -2.35 23.99
N ASP A 269 32.19 -3.28 24.74
CA ASP A 269 32.03 -4.71 24.47
C ASP A 269 30.61 -5.17 24.75
N GLU A 270 29.98 -4.68 25.82
CA GLU A 270 28.56 -4.93 26.08
C GLU A 270 27.66 -4.32 25.00
N LEU A 271 27.96 -3.13 24.52
CA LEU A 271 27.20 -2.50 23.43
C LEU A 271 27.35 -3.29 22.14
N ARG A 272 28.55 -3.78 21.80
CA ARG A 272 28.79 -4.65 20.63
C ARG A 272 28.04 -5.96 20.77
N ALA A 273 28.05 -6.59 21.94
CA ALA A 273 27.32 -7.81 22.22
C ALA A 273 25.81 -7.60 22.07
N GLN A 274 25.26 -6.50 22.59
CA GLN A 274 23.85 -6.15 22.44
C GLN A 274 23.47 -5.95 20.96
N VAL A 275 24.28 -5.21 20.20
CA VAL A 275 24.05 -5.00 18.76
C VAL A 275 24.12 -6.32 17.99
N LYS A 276 25.11 -7.18 18.32
CA LYS A 276 25.24 -8.51 17.72
C LYS A 276 23.99 -9.34 17.97
N GLN A 277 23.48 -9.34 19.22
CA GLN A 277 22.26 -10.07 19.55
C GLN A 277 21.05 -9.53 18.82
N GLN A 278 20.86 -8.22 18.75
CA GLN A 278 19.75 -7.61 17.99
C GLN A 278 19.78 -7.94 16.50
N LEU A 279 20.98 -7.93 15.90
CA LEU A 279 21.15 -8.31 14.50
C LEU A 279 20.87 -9.81 14.30
N HIS A 280 21.35 -10.65 15.22
CA HIS A 280 21.10 -12.09 15.20
C HIS A 280 19.60 -12.38 15.30
N ASP A 281 18.91 -11.78 16.28
CA ASP A 281 17.47 -11.99 16.48
C ASP A 281 16.67 -11.55 15.25
N GLY A 282 17.04 -10.43 14.64
CA GLY A 282 16.43 -9.97 13.38
C GLY A 282 16.67 -10.93 12.21
N LYS A 283 17.90 -11.44 12.08
CA LYS A 283 18.25 -12.44 11.05
C LYS A 283 17.53 -13.78 11.28
N HIS A 284 17.49 -14.22 12.54
CA HIS A 284 16.79 -15.44 12.93
C HIS A 284 15.29 -15.34 12.67
N ALA A 285 14.63 -14.25 13.05
CA ALA A 285 13.23 -14.02 12.75
C ALA A 285 12.96 -14.08 11.23
N GLY A 286 13.85 -13.49 10.42
CA GLY A 286 13.78 -13.57 8.96
C GLY A 286 13.99 -14.99 8.42
N ALA A 287 14.91 -15.77 9.01
CA ALA A 287 15.14 -17.16 8.66
C ALA A 287 13.94 -18.04 9.02
N LEU A 288 13.39 -17.85 10.20
CA LEU A 288 12.18 -18.55 10.67
C LEU A 288 10.98 -18.27 9.76
N ASN A 289 10.77 -17.04 9.33
CA ASN A 289 9.70 -16.72 8.38
C ASN A 289 9.90 -17.43 7.05
N ARG A 290 11.13 -17.47 6.52
CA ARG A 290 11.44 -18.25 5.30
C ARG A 290 11.18 -19.75 5.47
N ALA A 291 11.51 -20.32 6.64
CA ALA A 291 11.22 -21.72 6.94
C ALA A 291 9.69 -21.99 6.99
N LYS A 292 8.92 -21.08 7.58
CA LYS A 292 7.44 -21.15 7.56
C LYS A 292 6.90 -21.08 6.13
N ASP A 293 7.43 -20.19 5.29
CA ASP A 293 7.04 -20.06 3.89
C ASP A 293 7.39 -21.34 3.08
N GLN A 294 8.50 -22.01 3.41
CA GLN A 294 8.85 -23.30 2.82
C GLN A 294 7.84 -24.40 3.18
N ILE A 295 7.37 -24.45 4.44
CA ILE A 295 6.32 -25.36 4.88
C ILE A 295 5.02 -25.13 4.09
N LEU A 296 4.61 -23.87 3.97
CA LEU A 296 3.41 -23.52 3.21
C LEU A 296 3.57 -23.82 1.70
N THR A 297 4.78 -23.67 1.17
CA THR A 297 5.07 -24.08 -0.23
C THR A 297 4.95 -25.59 -0.40
N GLN A 298 5.45 -26.40 0.53
CA GLN A 298 5.28 -27.85 0.52
C GLN A 298 3.80 -28.25 0.64
N LEU A 299 2.99 -27.51 1.41
CA LEU A 299 1.55 -27.71 1.45
C LEU A 299 0.91 -27.47 0.07
N ALA A 300 1.33 -26.41 -0.65
CA ALA A 300 0.85 -26.17 -2.02
C ALA A 300 1.21 -27.33 -2.96
N ASP A 301 2.44 -27.80 -2.88
CA ASP A 301 2.93 -28.93 -3.70
C ASP A 301 2.23 -30.26 -3.36
N ALA A 302 1.74 -30.43 -2.10
CA ALA A 302 0.94 -31.56 -1.64
C ALA A 302 -0.58 -31.39 -1.89
N SER A 303 -0.99 -30.30 -2.54
CA SER A 303 -2.39 -29.97 -2.83
C SER A 303 -2.66 -30.14 -4.32
N GLU A 304 -3.40 -31.18 -4.69
CA GLU A 304 -3.75 -31.49 -6.08
C GLU A 304 -5.15 -30.94 -6.42
N GLY A 305 -5.34 -30.52 -7.64
CA GLY A 305 -6.61 -29.99 -8.16
C GLY A 305 -6.42 -28.73 -8.98
N GLU A 306 -7.42 -28.41 -9.76
CA GLU A 306 -7.46 -27.19 -10.59
C GLU A 306 -7.95 -26.00 -9.77
N LEU A 307 -7.25 -24.88 -9.92
CA LEU A 307 -7.69 -23.60 -9.35
C LEU A 307 -8.49 -22.80 -10.39
N PRO A 308 -9.56 -22.10 -9.98
CA PRO A 308 -10.24 -21.16 -10.86
C PRO A 308 -9.25 -20.15 -11.43
N SER A 309 -9.31 -19.93 -12.75
CA SER A 309 -8.44 -18.95 -13.43
C SER A 309 -8.59 -17.53 -12.85
N VAL A 310 -9.81 -17.16 -12.47
CA VAL A 310 -10.14 -15.88 -11.83
C VAL A 310 -9.37 -15.70 -10.52
N LEU A 311 -9.27 -16.74 -9.68
CA LEU A 311 -8.57 -16.68 -8.41
C LEU A 311 -7.06 -16.45 -8.59
N VAL A 312 -6.47 -17.13 -9.59
CA VAL A 312 -5.06 -16.95 -9.94
C VAL A 312 -4.81 -15.55 -10.47
N GLU A 313 -5.71 -15.04 -11.31
CA GLU A 313 -5.60 -13.70 -11.89
C GLU A 313 -5.75 -12.61 -10.82
N THR A 314 -6.74 -12.71 -9.92
CA THR A 314 -6.90 -11.78 -8.79
C THR A 314 -5.66 -11.76 -7.90
N THR A 315 -5.11 -12.94 -7.57
CA THR A 315 -3.87 -13.04 -6.78
C THR A 315 -2.68 -12.42 -7.51
N TYR A 316 -2.58 -12.63 -8.83
CA TYR A 316 -1.54 -12.03 -9.65
C TYR A 316 -1.63 -10.50 -9.66
N GLN A 317 -2.82 -9.94 -9.84
CA GLN A 317 -3.03 -8.48 -9.82
C GLN A 317 -2.64 -7.88 -8.46
N GLN A 318 -3.05 -8.51 -7.36
CA GLN A 318 -2.67 -8.09 -6.01
C GLN A 318 -1.15 -8.09 -5.79
N GLN A 319 -0.45 -9.15 -6.24
CA GLN A 319 1.02 -9.22 -6.16
C GLN A 319 1.68 -8.13 -7.00
N MET A 320 1.18 -7.88 -8.22
CA MET A 320 1.69 -6.82 -9.09
C MET A 320 1.51 -5.43 -8.49
N GLU A 321 0.36 -5.16 -7.89
CA GLU A 321 0.12 -3.90 -7.17
C GLU A 321 1.08 -3.71 -6.00
N GLN A 322 1.31 -4.74 -5.19
CA GLN A 322 2.27 -4.70 -4.09
C GLN A 322 3.69 -4.41 -4.57
N ILE A 323 4.12 -5.07 -5.66
CA ILE A 323 5.43 -4.82 -6.28
C ILE A 323 5.51 -3.37 -6.77
N GLN A 324 4.49 -2.87 -7.46
CA GLN A 324 4.47 -1.49 -7.94
C GLN A 324 4.53 -0.47 -6.81
N GLN A 325 3.76 -0.68 -5.73
CA GLN A 325 3.80 0.18 -4.54
C GLN A 325 5.18 0.18 -3.88
N GLN A 326 5.82 -0.98 -3.76
CA GLN A 326 7.16 -1.10 -3.21
C GLN A 326 8.21 -0.36 -4.07
N LEU A 327 8.12 -0.48 -5.40
CA LEU A 327 8.99 0.23 -6.32
C LEU A 327 8.77 1.75 -6.27
N GLN A 328 7.51 2.22 -6.15
CA GLN A 328 7.18 3.64 -6.00
C GLN A 328 7.79 4.23 -4.72
N MET A 329 7.75 3.51 -3.60
CA MET A 329 8.42 3.95 -2.36
C MET A 329 9.93 4.13 -2.56
N GLN A 330 10.55 3.35 -3.43
CA GLN A 330 11.96 3.46 -3.82
C GLN A 330 12.21 4.44 -4.98
N ARG A 331 11.16 5.11 -5.49
CA ARG A 331 11.21 5.99 -6.67
C ARG A 331 11.73 5.30 -7.92
N LEU A 332 11.46 4.00 -8.06
CA LEU A 332 11.82 3.18 -9.21
C LEU A 332 10.59 2.86 -10.05
N SER A 333 10.73 2.86 -11.38
CA SER A 333 9.75 2.28 -12.30
C SER A 333 10.03 0.78 -12.48
N LEU A 334 8.99 0.01 -12.85
CA LEU A 334 9.14 -1.41 -13.12
C LEU A 334 10.19 -1.68 -14.22
N ASP A 335 10.17 -0.90 -15.30
CA ASP A 335 11.13 -1.08 -16.40
C ASP A 335 12.60 -0.84 -15.96
N ARG A 336 12.82 0.15 -15.09
CA ARG A 336 14.15 0.42 -14.55
C ARG A 336 14.59 -0.70 -13.59
N TYR A 337 13.68 -1.21 -12.78
CA TYR A 337 13.93 -2.37 -11.91
C TYR A 337 14.32 -3.60 -12.73
N LEU A 338 13.52 -3.95 -13.76
CA LEU A 338 13.78 -5.09 -14.64
C LEU A 338 15.14 -4.96 -15.35
N SER A 339 15.49 -3.75 -15.79
CA SER A 339 16.80 -3.48 -16.39
C SER A 339 17.96 -3.72 -15.41
N GLN A 340 17.79 -3.40 -14.12
CA GLN A 340 18.80 -3.61 -13.08
C GLN A 340 19.02 -5.09 -12.75
N ILE A 341 17.95 -5.89 -12.79
CA ILE A 341 18.05 -7.34 -12.54
C ILE A 341 18.26 -8.17 -13.81
N HIS A 342 18.44 -7.49 -14.96
CA HIS A 342 18.64 -8.13 -16.27
C HIS A 342 17.52 -9.10 -16.66
N GLU A 343 16.27 -8.74 -16.39
CA GLU A 343 15.11 -9.57 -16.66
C GLU A 343 14.16 -8.94 -17.68
N THR A 344 13.50 -9.77 -18.51
CA THR A 344 12.47 -9.29 -19.44
C THR A 344 11.12 -9.20 -18.72
N ARG A 345 10.24 -8.31 -19.21
CA ARG A 345 8.88 -8.16 -18.67
C ARG A 345 8.09 -9.47 -18.76
N GLU A 346 8.27 -10.22 -19.85
CA GLU A 346 7.60 -11.51 -20.06
C GLU A 346 8.05 -12.57 -19.03
N SER A 347 9.37 -12.73 -18.83
CA SER A 347 9.92 -13.65 -17.84
C SER A 347 9.46 -13.28 -16.42
N PHE A 348 9.51 -12.00 -16.09
CA PHE A 348 9.06 -11.49 -14.80
C PHE A 348 7.56 -11.75 -14.58
N THR A 349 6.71 -11.42 -15.56
CA THR A 349 5.27 -11.68 -15.50
C THR A 349 4.97 -13.17 -15.31
N ALA A 350 5.65 -14.05 -16.03
CA ALA A 350 5.50 -15.50 -15.88
C ALA A 350 5.88 -15.98 -14.47
N LYS A 351 6.96 -15.44 -13.89
CA LYS A 351 7.37 -15.77 -12.51
C LYS A 351 6.34 -15.30 -11.47
N VAL A 352 5.83 -14.05 -11.61
CA VAL A 352 4.80 -13.53 -10.72
C VAL A 352 3.52 -14.34 -10.83
N ARG A 353 3.12 -14.74 -12.06
CA ARG A 353 1.94 -15.58 -12.27
C ARG A 353 2.09 -16.98 -11.64
N SER A 354 3.25 -17.61 -11.78
CA SER A 354 3.55 -18.87 -11.11
C SER A 354 3.55 -18.73 -9.58
N SER A 355 4.09 -17.63 -9.06
CA SER A 355 4.01 -17.31 -7.62
C SER A 355 2.58 -17.11 -7.16
N ALA A 356 1.76 -16.40 -7.95
CA ALA A 356 0.35 -16.14 -7.66
C ALA A 356 -0.46 -17.46 -7.62
N GLU A 357 -0.21 -18.38 -8.54
CA GLU A 357 -0.85 -19.70 -8.53
C GLU A 357 -0.51 -20.47 -7.24
N LYS A 358 0.78 -20.51 -6.84
CA LYS A 358 1.18 -21.15 -5.58
C LYS A 358 0.54 -20.48 -4.38
N THR A 359 0.52 -19.17 -4.32
CA THR A 359 -0.12 -18.41 -3.23
C THR A 359 -1.61 -18.70 -3.15
N ALA A 360 -2.32 -18.71 -4.28
CA ALA A 360 -3.73 -19.05 -4.35
C ALA A 360 -3.99 -20.49 -3.88
N ARG A 361 -3.12 -21.44 -4.26
CA ARG A 361 -3.20 -22.83 -3.85
C ARG A 361 -3.01 -23.00 -2.35
N VAL A 362 -2.00 -22.35 -1.76
CA VAL A 362 -1.81 -22.32 -0.29
C VAL A 362 -3.06 -21.77 0.40
N HIS A 363 -3.60 -20.67 -0.10
CA HIS A 363 -4.77 -20.02 0.48
C HIS A 363 -5.98 -20.97 0.49
N MET A 364 -6.24 -21.67 -0.62
CA MET A 364 -7.34 -22.62 -0.71
C MET A 364 -7.12 -23.87 0.14
N ALA A 365 -5.90 -24.40 0.18
CA ALA A 365 -5.56 -25.52 1.05
C ALA A 365 -5.76 -25.18 2.54
N LEU A 366 -5.32 -23.99 2.97
CA LEU A 366 -5.50 -23.52 4.33
C LEU A 366 -6.98 -23.28 4.67
N LEU A 367 -7.77 -22.75 3.73
CA LEU A 367 -9.20 -22.59 3.92
C LEU A 367 -9.89 -23.94 4.13
N GLN A 368 -9.52 -24.96 3.35
CA GLN A 368 -10.02 -26.31 3.49
C GLN A 368 -9.59 -26.96 4.81
N ILE A 369 -8.33 -26.79 5.23
CA ILE A 369 -7.83 -27.24 6.53
C ILE A 369 -8.57 -26.56 7.68
N ALA A 370 -8.82 -25.24 7.58
CA ALA A 370 -9.58 -24.50 8.59
C ALA A 370 -10.98 -25.10 8.81
N GLN A 371 -11.63 -25.56 7.75
CA GLN A 371 -12.94 -26.21 7.79
C GLN A 371 -12.83 -27.64 8.35
N GLN A 372 -11.87 -28.44 7.88
CA GLN A 372 -11.68 -29.84 8.30
C GLN A 372 -11.31 -29.96 9.78
N GLU A 373 -10.43 -29.06 10.26
CA GLU A 373 -9.94 -29.04 11.65
C GLU A 373 -10.80 -28.14 12.57
N ASN A 374 -11.91 -27.61 12.04
CA ASN A 374 -12.83 -26.73 12.76
C ASN A 374 -12.14 -25.52 13.45
N LEU A 375 -11.20 -24.88 12.74
CA LEU A 375 -10.41 -23.76 13.25
C LEU A 375 -11.20 -22.44 13.15
N VAL A 376 -12.35 -22.38 13.80
CA VAL A 376 -13.23 -21.21 13.76
C VAL A 376 -12.63 -20.07 14.60
N PRO A 377 -12.47 -18.86 14.03
CA PRO A 377 -12.06 -17.69 14.81
C PRO A 377 -13.11 -17.30 15.85
N THR A 378 -12.63 -17.01 17.04
CA THR A 378 -13.48 -16.47 18.13
C THR A 378 -13.74 -14.98 17.93
N GLU A 379 -14.73 -14.41 18.63
CA GLU A 379 -14.95 -12.95 18.62
C GLU A 379 -13.69 -12.19 19.13
N GLU A 380 -12.98 -12.77 20.10
CA GLU A 380 -11.73 -12.20 20.62
C GLU A 380 -10.63 -12.14 19.54
N ASP A 381 -10.54 -13.12 18.65
CA ASP A 381 -9.59 -13.11 17.54
C ASP A 381 -9.91 -11.97 16.56
N ILE A 382 -11.20 -11.76 16.27
CA ILE A 382 -11.66 -10.68 15.41
C ILE A 382 -11.40 -9.31 16.05
N ASP A 383 -11.68 -9.16 17.33
CA ASP A 383 -11.42 -7.91 18.06
C ASP A 383 -9.92 -7.58 18.10
N LYS A 384 -9.05 -8.57 18.29
CA LYS A 384 -7.58 -8.41 18.20
C LYS A 384 -7.15 -7.98 16.81
N ALA A 385 -7.70 -8.58 15.75
CA ALA A 385 -7.39 -8.23 14.37
C ALA A 385 -7.84 -6.80 14.04
N LEU A 386 -9.03 -6.40 14.52
CA LEU A 386 -9.54 -5.03 14.37
C LEU A 386 -8.67 -4.02 15.12
N ALA A 387 -8.25 -4.32 16.37
CA ALA A 387 -7.39 -3.46 17.16
C ALA A 387 -6.03 -3.25 16.49
N ALA A 388 -5.39 -4.31 16.01
CA ALA A 388 -4.13 -4.23 15.27
C ALA A 388 -4.25 -3.40 13.98
N ARG A 389 -5.40 -3.49 13.28
CA ARG A 389 -5.68 -2.69 12.09
C ARG A 389 -5.88 -1.20 12.43
N ALA A 390 -6.58 -0.92 13.53
CA ALA A 390 -6.81 0.43 14.04
C ALA A 390 -5.49 1.13 14.40
N GLU A 391 -4.60 0.43 15.11
CA GLU A 391 -3.27 0.93 15.47
C GLU A 391 -2.42 1.26 14.23
N ARG A 392 -2.35 0.35 13.25
CA ARG A 392 -1.61 0.57 12.00
C ARG A 392 -2.16 1.75 11.19
N ALA A 393 -3.49 1.89 11.14
CA ALA A 393 -4.16 2.97 10.42
C ALA A 393 -4.18 4.29 11.20
N LYS A 394 -3.79 4.29 12.48
CA LYS A 394 -3.92 5.43 13.41
C LYS A 394 -5.36 5.97 13.47
N LYS A 395 -6.33 5.07 13.52
CA LYS A 395 -7.77 5.33 13.58
C LYS A 395 -8.40 4.69 14.82
N THR A 396 -9.62 5.09 15.15
CA THR A 396 -10.36 4.46 16.23
C THR A 396 -10.86 3.07 15.85
N LEU A 397 -11.10 2.22 16.85
CA LEU A 397 -11.62 0.86 16.62
C LEU A 397 -13.00 0.91 15.94
N GLU A 398 -13.84 1.88 16.33
CA GLU A 398 -15.18 2.07 15.78
C GLU A 398 -15.16 2.42 14.30
N GLU A 399 -14.30 3.37 13.89
CA GLU A 399 -14.11 3.74 12.47
C GLU A 399 -13.62 2.58 11.60
N ILE A 400 -12.79 1.69 12.16
CA ILE A 400 -12.32 0.50 11.45
C ILE A 400 -13.44 -0.53 11.37
N LYS A 401 -14.17 -0.78 12.47
CA LYS A 401 -15.25 -1.77 12.54
C LYS A 401 -16.38 -1.45 11.55
N GLU A 402 -16.78 -0.18 11.46
CA GLU A 402 -17.83 0.29 10.54
C GLU A 402 -17.48 0.06 9.06
N LYS A 403 -16.18 0.17 8.72
CA LYS A 403 -15.68 0.03 7.34
C LYS A 403 -15.14 -1.36 7.00
N SER A 404 -15.18 -2.30 7.95
CA SER A 404 -14.60 -3.63 7.78
C SER A 404 -15.67 -4.65 7.40
N ASP A 405 -15.33 -5.45 6.39
CA ASP A 405 -16.07 -6.68 6.07
C ASP A 405 -15.72 -7.75 7.11
N ILE A 406 -16.56 -7.89 8.12
CA ILE A 406 -16.38 -8.86 9.23
C ILE A 406 -16.40 -10.31 8.73
N PRO A 407 -17.30 -10.74 7.82
CA PRO A 407 -17.23 -12.05 7.20
C PRO A 407 -15.90 -12.37 6.53
N ALA A 408 -15.36 -11.45 5.73
CA ALA A 408 -14.06 -11.61 5.10
C ALA A 408 -12.91 -11.65 6.13
N MET A 409 -12.98 -10.81 7.17
CA MET A 409 -12.01 -10.86 8.27
C MET A 409 -12.03 -12.19 8.99
N ARG A 410 -13.21 -12.75 9.25
CA ARG A 410 -13.36 -14.06 9.88
C ARG A 410 -12.75 -15.18 9.03
N ARG A 411 -12.97 -15.14 7.70
CA ARG A 411 -12.32 -16.09 6.78
C ARG A 411 -10.79 -15.99 6.84
N ASN A 412 -10.26 -14.78 6.74
CA ASN A 412 -8.82 -14.54 6.77
C ASN A 412 -8.18 -14.97 8.09
N GLU A 413 -8.87 -14.75 9.21
CA GLU A 413 -8.39 -15.20 10.51
C GLU A 413 -8.44 -16.72 10.67
N GLY A 414 -9.43 -17.40 10.07
CA GLY A 414 -9.47 -18.86 9.98
C GLY A 414 -8.29 -19.40 9.18
N ILE A 415 -7.96 -18.79 8.05
CA ILE A 415 -6.80 -19.14 7.22
C ILE A 415 -5.49 -18.94 8.00
N ARG A 416 -5.37 -17.84 8.75
CA ARG A 416 -4.20 -17.61 9.61
C ARG A 416 -4.04 -18.70 10.67
N LYS A 417 -5.13 -19.06 11.35
CA LYS A 417 -5.13 -20.17 12.32
C LYS A 417 -4.75 -21.50 11.67
N ALA A 418 -5.21 -21.76 10.45
CA ALA A 418 -4.82 -22.97 9.72
C ALA A 418 -3.33 -22.95 9.35
N ALA A 419 -2.78 -21.82 8.96
CA ALA A 419 -1.34 -21.68 8.71
C ALA A 419 -0.53 -21.93 9.98
N ASP A 420 -0.92 -21.33 11.11
CA ASP A 420 -0.27 -21.58 12.40
C ASP A 420 -0.37 -23.07 12.78
N TRP A 421 -1.54 -23.68 12.61
CA TRP A 421 -1.75 -25.11 12.88
C TRP A 421 -0.87 -26.01 12.01
N VAL A 422 -0.75 -25.76 10.71
CA VAL A 422 0.13 -26.54 9.82
C VAL A 422 1.59 -26.40 10.23
N ILE A 423 2.02 -25.19 10.61
CA ILE A 423 3.38 -24.92 11.06
C ILE A 423 3.67 -25.62 12.39
N GLU A 424 2.76 -25.56 13.35
CA GLU A 424 2.88 -26.24 14.65
C GLU A 424 2.95 -27.76 14.54
N HIS A 425 2.30 -28.35 13.51
CA HIS A 425 2.34 -29.78 13.20
C HIS A 425 3.44 -30.14 12.19
N SER A 426 4.44 -29.27 12.02
CA SER A 426 5.59 -29.43 11.15
C SER A 426 6.89 -29.27 11.95
N THR A 427 8.02 -29.66 11.37
CA THR A 427 9.33 -29.56 12.02
C THR A 427 10.16 -28.46 11.37
N ILE A 428 10.63 -27.50 12.17
CA ILE A 428 11.62 -26.51 11.74
C ILE A 428 12.93 -26.83 12.45
N GLU A 429 13.96 -27.17 11.67
CA GLU A 429 15.29 -27.51 12.18
C GLU A 429 16.17 -26.23 12.17
N ASP A 430 16.64 -25.79 13.32
CA ASP A 430 17.62 -24.70 13.43
C ASP A 430 19.01 -25.16 12.99
N LYS A 431 19.63 -24.46 12.05
CA LYS A 431 20.98 -24.72 11.52
C LYS A 431 21.85 -23.45 11.53
#